data_3299b7ffd1a462f39ee3dbec581f9e03
#
_entry.id   3299b7ffd1a462f39ee3dbec581f9e03
#
_cell.length_a   1.000
_cell.length_b   1.000
_cell.length_c   1.000
_cell.angle_alpha   90.00
_cell.angle_beta   90.00
_cell.angle_gamma   90.00
#
_symmetry.space_group_name_H-M   'P 1'
#
loop_
_entity.id
_entity.type
_entity.pdbx_description
1 polymer ?
#
loop_
_entity_poly.entity_id
_entity_poly.type
_entity_poly.pdbx_seq_one_letter_code
_entity_poly.pdbx_strand_id
1 'polypeptide(L)'
;RQRQMCIRDRVHVLVNNAGVLRDRMFLSLSEDDWDTVMRVHLKGHFCLANVLGRRWRDAKKAGQPVDARIVNTSSGAGLQGSIGQSNYAAAKAGIAGLTLVQAAELARYGITVNCLAPAARTSMTESAMPDMVKKPESGFDVWDPMNVASIVVWLGSAQSAHVTGRCFEAKGGELSIAEGWHTGALV
;
A
#
# COMPACT_ATOMS: atom_id res chain seq x y z
N ARG A 1 -17.39 -26.48 -3.69
CA ARG A 1 -17.16 -26.42 -5.15
C ARG A 1 -17.29 -25.00 -5.72
N GLN A 2 -18.22 -24.16 -5.25
CA GLN A 2 -18.36 -22.77 -5.75
C GLN A 2 -17.18 -21.86 -5.39
N ARG A 3 -16.57 -21.97 -4.19
CA ARG A 3 -15.39 -21.19 -3.82
C ARG A 3 -14.14 -21.49 -4.70
N GLN A 4 -14.01 -22.70 -5.21
CA GLN A 4 -12.89 -23.05 -6.10
C GLN A 4 -13.05 -22.53 -7.53
N MET A 5 -14.29 -22.29 -8.00
CA MET A 5 -14.52 -21.72 -9.33
C MET A 5 -14.14 -20.23 -9.41
N CYS A 6 -14.42 -19.42 -8.37
CA CYS A 6 -14.06 -18.00 -8.36
C CYS A 6 -12.53 -17.76 -8.32
N ILE A 7 -11.74 -18.69 -7.80
CA ILE A 7 -10.27 -18.58 -7.71
C ILE A 7 -9.58 -18.94 -9.04
N ARG A 8 -10.25 -19.64 -9.94
CA ARG A 8 -9.63 -20.17 -11.16
C ARG A 8 -9.67 -19.23 -12.36
N ASP A 9 -10.59 -18.29 -12.43
CA ASP A 9 -10.84 -17.60 -13.68
C ASP A 9 -10.08 -16.29 -13.85
N ARG A 10 -10.10 -15.34 -12.91
CA ARG A 10 -9.33 -14.09 -13.03
C ARG A 10 -9.13 -13.41 -11.68
N VAL A 11 -7.93 -12.91 -11.44
CA VAL A 11 -7.65 -11.92 -10.39
C VAL A 11 -7.78 -10.55 -11.05
N HIS A 12 -8.59 -9.66 -10.48
CA HIS A 12 -8.79 -8.30 -10.98
C HIS A 12 -8.17 -7.25 -10.04
N VAL A 13 -8.06 -7.56 -8.75
CA VAL A 13 -7.53 -6.66 -7.74
C VAL A 13 -6.42 -7.34 -6.95
N LEU A 14 -5.30 -6.65 -6.81
CA LEU A 14 -4.21 -7.01 -5.91
C LEU A 14 -4.11 -5.96 -4.81
N VAL A 15 -4.25 -6.38 -3.57
CA VAL A 15 -3.95 -5.55 -2.40
C VAL A 15 -2.69 -6.08 -1.73
N ASN A 16 -1.62 -5.33 -1.82
CA ASN A 16 -0.34 -5.61 -1.17
C ASN A 16 -0.33 -4.96 0.21
N ASN A 17 -0.58 -5.74 1.27
CA ASN A 17 -0.70 -5.22 2.63
C ASN A 17 0.19 -5.97 3.66
N ALA A 18 0.82 -7.08 3.28
CA ALA A 18 1.68 -7.83 4.19
C ALA A 18 2.83 -6.96 4.72
N GLY A 19 3.11 -7.08 6.02
CA GLY A 19 4.13 -6.28 6.67
C GLY A 19 4.62 -6.84 8.00
N VAL A 20 5.79 -6.41 8.42
CA VAL A 20 6.43 -6.71 9.70
C VAL A 20 7.13 -5.47 10.23
N LEU A 21 7.32 -5.39 11.54
CA LEU A 21 8.15 -4.37 12.17
C LEU A 21 9.43 -5.00 12.75
N ARG A 22 10.52 -4.27 12.63
CA ARG A 22 11.81 -4.54 13.26
C ARG A 22 12.42 -3.21 13.66
N ASP A 23 11.74 -2.55 14.60
CA ASP A 23 12.07 -1.18 15.00
C ASP A 23 13.31 -1.16 15.88
N ARG A 24 14.27 -0.36 15.50
CA ARG A 24 15.54 -0.11 16.21
C ARG A 24 16.02 1.30 15.90
N MET A 25 16.71 1.92 16.84
CA MET A 25 17.49 3.12 16.55
C MET A 25 18.52 2.81 15.47
N PHE A 26 18.80 3.75 14.58
CA PHE A 26 19.62 3.54 13.38
C PHE A 26 20.96 2.83 13.67
N LEU A 27 21.67 3.26 14.72
CA LEU A 27 22.97 2.69 15.08
C LEU A 27 22.89 1.27 15.70
N SER A 28 21.68 0.83 16.09
CA SER A 28 21.44 -0.49 16.69
C SER A 28 20.71 -1.43 15.74
N LEU A 29 20.42 -0.98 14.52
CA LEU A 29 19.72 -1.78 13.52
C LEU A 29 20.68 -2.80 12.90
N SER A 30 20.31 -4.08 12.92
CA SER A 30 21.08 -5.14 12.27
C SER A 30 20.75 -5.27 10.78
N GLU A 31 21.66 -5.85 10.01
CA GLU A 31 21.42 -6.21 8.60
C GLU A 31 20.24 -7.17 8.46
N ASP A 32 20.08 -8.14 9.35
CA ASP A 32 18.97 -9.10 9.32
C ASP A 32 17.61 -8.42 9.55
N ASP A 33 17.54 -7.49 10.49
CA ASP A 33 16.33 -6.67 10.70
C ASP A 33 16.01 -5.82 9.46
N TRP A 34 17.03 -5.21 8.85
CA TRP A 34 16.92 -4.46 7.61
C TRP A 34 16.40 -5.34 6.47
N ASP A 35 17.08 -6.44 6.18
CA ASP A 35 16.75 -7.33 5.07
C ASP A 35 15.39 -8.00 5.24
N THR A 36 15.02 -8.34 6.46
CA THR A 36 13.69 -8.91 6.76
C THR A 36 12.60 -7.92 6.39
N VAL A 37 12.72 -6.65 6.78
CA VAL A 37 11.74 -5.60 6.46
C VAL A 37 11.70 -5.33 4.96
N MET A 38 12.86 -5.15 4.31
CA MET A 38 12.92 -4.91 2.87
C MET A 38 12.33 -6.08 2.06
N ARG A 39 12.62 -7.32 2.48
CA ARG A 39 12.12 -8.53 1.83
C ARG A 39 10.60 -8.65 1.92
N VAL A 40 10.04 -8.45 3.12
CA VAL A 40 8.59 -8.60 3.33
C VAL A 40 7.82 -7.47 2.65
N HIS A 41 8.25 -6.24 2.89
CA HIS A 41 7.55 -5.06 2.38
C HIS A 41 7.83 -4.82 0.89
N LEU A 42 9.01 -4.32 0.55
CA LEU A 42 9.28 -3.81 -0.79
C LEU A 42 9.36 -4.95 -1.82
N LYS A 43 10.14 -5.99 -1.54
CA LYS A 43 10.24 -7.14 -2.45
C LYS A 43 8.92 -7.92 -2.54
N GLY A 44 8.17 -8.05 -1.43
CA GLY A 44 6.85 -8.69 -1.42
C GLY A 44 5.87 -8.00 -2.35
N HIS A 45 5.76 -6.67 -2.29
CA HIS A 45 4.92 -5.86 -3.18
C HIS A 45 5.34 -6.03 -4.65
N PHE A 46 6.65 -5.99 -4.94
CA PHE A 46 7.17 -6.23 -6.28
C PHE A 46 6.80 -7.60 -6.82
N CYS A 47 7.02 -8.67 -6.07
CA CYS A 47 6.86 -10.04 -6.56
C CYS A 47 5.44 -10.33 -7.05
N LEU A 48 4.42 -10.01 -6.24
CA LEU A 48 3.02 -10.26 -6.61
C LEU A 48 2.56 -9.36 -7.74
N ALA A 49 2.91 -8.06 -7.70
CA ALA A 49 2.59 -7.11 -8.75
C ALA A 49 3.23 -7.52 -10.10
N ASN A 50 4.47 -8.00 -10.09
CA ASN A 50 5.16 -8.45 -11.30
C ASN A 50 4.48 -9.68 -11.92
N VAL A 51 4.14 -10.69 -11.11
CA VAL A 51 3.48 -11.91 -11.60
C VAL A 51 2.11 -11.60 -12.20
N LEU A 52 1.28 -10.83 -11.50
CA LEU A 52 -0.06 -10.48 -11.98
C LEU A 52 0.00 -9.49 -13.14
N GLY A 53 0.88 -8.50 -13.09
CA GLY A 53 1.08 -7.53 -14.15
C GLY A 53 1.47 -8.20 -15.48
N ARG A 54 2.33 -9.23 -15.45
CA ARG A 54 2.63 -10.03 -16.64
C ARG A 54 1.40 -10.73 -17.19
N ARG A 55 0.60 -11.37 -16.33
CA ARG A 55 -0.64 -12.06 -16.75
C ARG A 55 -1.63 -11.09 -17.39
N TRP A 56 -1.86 -9.94 -16.79
CA TRP A 56 -2.76 -8.91 -17.33
C TRP A 56 -2.25 -8.33 -18.64
N ARG A 57 -0.94 -8.03 -18.72
CA ARG A 57 -0.30 -7.60 -19.98
C ARG A 57 -0.53 -8.63 -21.12
N ASP A 58 -0.28 -9.91 -20.82
CA ASP A 58 -0.39 -10.97 -21.83
C ASP A 58 -1.85 -11.19 -22.26
N ALA A 59 -2.80 -11.10 -21.33
CA ALA A 59 -4.22 -11.08 -21.63
C ALA A 59 -4.60 -9.90 -22.54
N LYS A 60 -4.11 -8.69 -22.23
CA LYS A 60 -4.35 -7.49 -23.06
C LYS A 60 -3.78 -7.64 -24.47
N LYS A 61 -2.57 -8.19 -24.60
CA LYS A 61 -1.95 -8.48 -25.89
C LYS A 61 -2.72 -9.53 -26.71
N ALA A 62 -3.38 -10.46 -26.03
CA ALA A 62 -4.27 -11.45 -26.66
C ALA A 62 -5.67 -10.91 -26.99
N GLY A 63 -5.89 -9.59 -26.91
CA GLY A 63 -7.18 -8.95 -27.21
C GLY A 63 -8.25 -9.12 -26.14
N GLN A 64 -7.90 -9.67 -24.97
CA GLN A 64 -8.85 -9.81 -23.86
C GLN A 64 -9.03 -8.48 -23.12
N PRO A 65 -10.23 -8.18 -22.61
CA PRO A 65 -10.45 -7.01 -21.79
C PRO A 65 -9.69 -7.15 -20.46
N VAL A 66 -8.96 -6.10 -20.10
CA VAL A 66 -8.27 -5.98 -18.82
C VAL A 66 -8.77 -4.72 -18.12
N ASP A 67 -9.24 -4.89 -16.90
CA ASP A 67 -9.63 -3.85 -15.97
C ASP A 67 -9.13 -4.27 -14.59
N ALA A 68 -7.87 -3.96 -14.28
CA ALA A 68 -7.18 -4.46 -13.10
C ALA A 68 -6.70 -3.34 -12.19
N ARG A 69 -6.57 -3.64 -10.90
CA ARG A 69 -6.21 -2.70 -9.84
C ARG A 69 -5.09 -3.27 -8.98
N ILE A 70 -4.11 -2.41 -8.65
CA ILE A 70 -3.11 -2.68 -7.62
C ILE A 70 -3.25 -1.60 -6.55
N VAL A 71 -3.42 -2.02 -5.31
CA VAL A 71 -3.38 -1.15 -4.13
C VAL A 71 -2.18 -1.56 -3.29
N ASN A 72 -1.17 -0.73 -3.26
CA ASN A 72 0.02 -0.91 -2.44
C ASN A 72 -0.16 -0.23 -1.08
N THR A 73 0.49 -0.75 -0.03
CA THR A 73 0.41 -0.16 1.31
C THR A 73 1.75 0.45 1.71
N SER A 74 1.82 1.78 1.69
CA SER A 74 2.88 2.58 2.29
C SER A 74 2.59 2.88 3.76
N SER A 75 3.08 3.99 4.28
CA SER A 75 2.86 4.45 5.65
C SER A 75 3.24 5.93 5.76
N GLY A 76 2.68 6.66 6.70
CA GLY A 76 3.17 7.98 7.08
C GLY A 76 4.66 7.99 7.43
N ALA A 77 5.18 6.91 8.03
CA ALA A 77 6.61 6.75 8.29
C ALA A 77 7.44 6.75 6.99
N GLY A 78 6.91 6.21 5.88
CA GLY A 78 7.58 6.23 4.58
C GLY A 78 7.50 7.59 3.88
N LEU A 79 6.50 8.40 4.20
CA LEU A 79 6.31 9.72 3.59
C LEU A 79 7.06 10.83 4.33
N GLN A 80 7.15 10.72 5.67
CA GLN A 80 7.64 11.79 6.54
C GLN A 80 8.85 11.37 7.40
N GLY A 81 9.20 10.09 7.40
CA GLY A 81 10.17 9.51 8.31
C GLY A 81 9.56 9.16 9.67
N SER A 82 10.25 8.31 10.42
CA SER A 82 9.88 7.94 11.79
C SER A 82 11.12 7.50 12.56
N ILE A 83 11.31 8.04 13.77
CA ILE A 83 12.45 7.69 14.63
C ILE A 83 12.36 6.18 14.96
N GLY A 84 13.51 5.49 14.87
CA GLY A 84 13.61 4.06 15.18
C GLY A 84 13.09 3.14 14.08
N GLN A 85 12.67 3.68 12.93
CA GLN A 85 12.05 2.92 11.83
C GLN A 85 12.78 3.10 10.49
N SER A 86 14.10 3.19 10.48
CA SER A 86 14.87 3.47 9.27
C SER A 86 14.63 2.45 8.15
N ASN A 87 14.62 1.15 8.48
CA ASN A 87 14.31 0.07 7.54
C ASN A 87 12.85 0.13 7.03
N TYR A 88 11.91 0.32 7.96
CA TYR A 88 10.48 0.40 7.64
C TYR A 88 10.17 1.64 6.80
N ALA A 89 10.67 2.81 7.21
CA ALA A 89 10.50 4.07 6.47
C ALA A 89 11.07 3.95 5.05
N ALA A 90 12.29 3.41 4.90
CA ALA A 90 12.92 3.19 3.59
C ALA A 90 12.08 2.24 2.71
N ALA A 91 11.60 1.12 3.26
CA ALA A 91 10.76 0.18 2.53
C ALA A 91 9.43 0.81 2.09
N LYS A 92 8.78 1.57 2.98
CA LYS A 92 7.49 2.21 2.73
C LYS A 92 7.60 3.40 1.77
N ALA A 93 8.67 4.18 1.83
CA ALA A 93 9.01 5.19 0.82
C ALA A 93 9.27 4.53 -0.55
N GLY A 94 10.02 3.43 -0.57
CA GLY A 94 10.26 2.64 -1.78
C GLY A 94 8.97 2.12 -2.41
N ILE A 95 7.97 1.73 -1.62
CA ILE A 95 6.65 1.30 -2.12
C ILE A 95 5.90 2.48 -2.77
N ALA A 96 5.96 3.68 -2.19
CA ALA A 96 5.35 4.86 -2.80
C ALA A 96 5.99 5.18 -4.16
N GLY A 97 7.33 5.18 -4.23
CA GLY A 97 8.06 5.35 -5.49
C GLY A 97 7.76 4.24 -6.52
N LEU A 98 7.73 2.98 -6.08
CA LEU A 98 7.36 1.84 -6.94
C LEU A 98 5.95 1.99 -7.51
N THR A 99 5.01 2.54 -6.73
CA THR A 99 3.64 2.80 -7.18
C THR A 99 3.59 3.77 -8.35
N LEU A 100 4.38 4.85 -8.32
CA LEU A 100 4.44 5.84 -9.40
C LEU A 100 4.94 5.21 -10.70
N VAL A 101 6.01 4.42 -10.63
CA VAL A 101 6.57 3.72 -11.79
C VAL A 101 5.58 2.69 -12.34
N GLN A 102 5.00 1.86 -11.48
CA GLN A 102 3.99 0.88 -11.89
C GLN A 102 2.77 1.54 -12.52
N ALA A 103 2.29 2.66 -11.99
CA ALA A 103 1.18 3.41 -12.55
C ALA A 103 1.47 3.88 -13.98
N ALA A 104 2.64 4.47 -14.21
CA ALA A 104 3.05 4.95 -15.52
C ALA A 104 3.23 3.81 -16.54
N GLU A 105 3.90 2.72 -16.14
CA GLU A 105 4.21 1.61 -17.05
C GLU A 105 2.99 0.74 -17.39
N LEU A 106 2.07 0.56 -16.43
CA LEU A 106 0.98 -0.42 -16.55
C LEU A 106 -0.33 0.18 -17.06
N ALA A 107 -0.49 1.51 -17.07
CA ALA A 107 -1.71 2.20 -17.53
C ALA A 107 -2.14 1.77 -18.94
N ARG A 108 -1.20 1.62 -19.87
CA ARG A 108 -1.46 1.17 -21.25
C ARG A 108 -2.09 -0.21 -21.36
N TYR A 109 -2.04 -1.00 -20.29
CA TYR A 109 -2.62 -2.34 -20.24
C TYR A 109 -3.98 -2.37 -19.52
N GLY A 110 -4.52 -1.23 -19.11
CA GLY A 110 -5.77 -1.15 -18.36
C GLY A 110 -5.61 -1.49 -16.87
N ILE A 111 -4.45 -1.19 -16.31
CA ILE A 111 -4.12 -1.47 -14.91
C ILE A 111 -3.90 -0.13 -14.19
N THR A 112 -4.66 0.15 -13.15
CA THR A 112 -4.38 1.28 -12.24
C THR A 112 -3.59 0.81 -11.04
N VAL A 113 -2.70 1.67 -10.56
CA VAL A 113 -1.86 1.39 -9.39
C VAL A 113 -1.88 2.59 -8.46
N ASN A 114 -2.32 2.38 -7.24
CA ASN A 114 -2.37 3.42 -6.22
C ASN A 114 -1.73 2.91 -4.93
N CYS A 115 -1.40 3.84 -4.05
CA CYS A 115 -0.79 3.58 -2.76
C CYS A 115 -1.69 4.10 -1.64
N LEU A 116 -1.67 3.41 -0.51
CA LEU A 116 -2.35 3.81 0.72
C LEU A 116 -1.35 3.91 1.86
N ALA A 117 -1.37 5.01 2.59
CA ALA A 117 -0.68 5.21 3.86
C ALA A 117 -1.74 5.24 4.98
N PRO A 118 -2.11 4.08 5.53
CA PRO A 118 -3.21 3.98 6.49
C PRO A 118 -2.77 4.33 7.90
N ALA A 119 -3.68 4.91 8.68
CA ALA A 119 -3.57 5.01 10.13
C ALA A 119 -4.79 4.35 10.76
N ALA A 120 -4.57 3.19 11.39
CA ALA A 120 -5.62 2.37 12.00
C ALA A 120 -5.08 1.57 13.18
N ARG A 121 -5.96 1.15 14.07
CA ARG A 121 -5.64 0.22 15.14
C ARG A 121 -5.45 -1.18 14.55
N THR A 122 -4.25 -1.69 14.73
CA THR A 122 -3.83 -3.04 14.33
C THR A 122 -2.95 -3.62 15.43
N SER A 123 -2.68 -4.90 15.41
CA SER A 123 -1.72 -5.51 16.35
C SER A 123 -0.35 -4.80 16.36
N MET A 124 0.08 -4.28 15.21
CA MET A 124 1.32 -3.52 15.10
C MET A 124 1.24 -2.16 15.83
N THR A 125 0.17 -1.40 15.61
CA THR A 125 -0.01 -0.09 16.23
C THR A 125 -0.34 -0.20 17.73
N GLU A 126 -1.09 -1.21 18.13
CA GLU A 126 -1.36 -1.50 19.54
C GLU A 126 -0.09 -1.87 20.31
N SER A 127 0.82 -2.62 19.68
CA SER A 127 2.11 -2.94 20.30
C SER A 127 3.06 -1.75 20.39
N ALA A 128 3.01 -0.83 19.41
CA ALA A 128 3.92 0.31 19.33
C ALA A 128 3.42 1.54 20.14
N MET A 129 2.11 1.77 20.14
CA MET A 129 1.48 3.00 20.67
C MET A 129 0.11 2.68 21.31
N PRO A 130 0.03 1.83 22.35
CA PRO A 130 -1.24 1.34 22.90
C PRO A 130 -2.17 2.46 23.37
N ASP A 131 -1.63 3.48 24.03
CA ASP A 131 -2.44 4.59 24.58
C ASP A 131 -3.03 5.48 23.47
N MET A 132 -2.32 5.64 22.35
CA MET A 132 -2.77 6.49 21.25
C MET A 132 -3.94 5.86 20.49
N VAL A 133 -3.94 4.54 20.33
CA VAL A 133 -4.91 3.82 19.49
C VAL A 133 -6.02 3.13 20.30
N LYS A 134 -6.13 3.46 21.58
CA LYS A 134 -7.13 2.87 22.48
C LYS A 134 -8.55 3.05 21.92
N LYS A 135 -9.34 1.98 21.96
CA LYS A 135 -10.73 2.04 21.52
C LYS A 135 -11.54 2.93 22.46
N PRO A 136 -12.33 3.89 21.95
CA PRO A 136 -13.21 4.70 22.77
C PRO A 136 -14.33 3.85 23.38
N GLU A 137 -14.83 4.24 24.56
CA GLU A 137 -15.95 3.56 25.23
C GLU A 137 -17.27 3.78 24.47
N SER A 138 -17.40 4.91 23.79
CA SER A 138 -18.57 5.27 22.97
C SER A 138 -18.19 6.26 21.86
N GLY A 139 -19.05 6.38 20.85
CA GLY A 139 -18.87 7.33 19.76
C GLY A 139 -18.03 6.79 18.61
N PHE A 140 -17.57 7.69 17.74
CA PHE A 140 -16.81 7.36 16.54
C PHE A 140 -15.39 6.93 16.89
N ASP A 141 -15.02 5.75 16.44
CA ASP A 141 -13.66 5.21 16.61
C ASP A 141 -12.76 5.60 15.44
N VAL A 142 -11.97 6.64 15.62
CA VAL A 142 -11.04 7.16 14.60
C VAL A 142 -10.03 6.10 14.14
N TRP A 143 -9.69 5.15 15.01
CA TRP A 143 -8.68 4.12 14.72
C TRP A 143 -9.30 2.80 14.23
N ASP A 144 -10.60 2.74 14.01
CA ASP A 144 -11.22 1.52 13.48
C ASP A 144 -10.66 1.22 12.07
N PRO A 145 -10.11 0.02 11.84
CA PRO A 145 -9.61 -0.38 10.52
C PRO A 145 -10.65 -0.28 9.39
N MET A 146 -11.94 -0.35 9.72
CA MET A 146 -13.03 -0.20 8.74
C MET A 146 -13.04 1.18 8.08
N ASN A 147 -12.56 2.22 8.77
CA ASN A 147 -12.43 3.56 8.18
C ASN A 147 -11.48 3.56 6.97
N VAL A 148 -10.43 2.72 7.04
CA VAL A 148 -9.45 2.58 5.97
C VAL A 148 -9.92 1.60 4.89
N ALA A 149 -10.70 0.58 5.26
CA ALA A 149 -11.16 -0.44 4.32
C ALA A 149 -12.02 0.15 3.19
N SER A 150 -12.78 1.21 3.45
CA SER A 150 -13.65 1.87 2.47
C SER A 150 -12.88 2.39 1.24
N ILE A 151 -11.74 3.06 1.44
CA ILE A 151 -10.91 3.55 0.34
C ILE A 151 -10.25 2.41 -0.43
N VAL A 152 -9.88 1.31 0.23
CA VAL A 152 -9.34 0.11 -0.44
C VAL A 152 -10.38 -0.51 -1.36
N VAL A 153 -11.63 -0.64 -0.90
CA VAL A 153 -12.75 -1.14 -1.70
C VAL A 153 -13.00 -0.23 -2.90
N TRP A 154 -13.03 1.07 -2.69
CA TRP A 154 -13.22 2.04 -3.78
C TRP A 154 -12.08 1.96 -4.81
N LEU A 155 -10.81 1.96 -4.37
CA LEU A 155 -9.64 1.83 -5.26
C LEU A 155 -9.63 0.49 -6.02
N GLY A 156 -10.20 -0.57 -5.44
CA GLY A 156 -10.39 -1.86 -6.09
C GLY A 156 -11.57 -1.94 -7.05
N SER A 157 -12.44 -0.95 -7.08
CA SER A 157 -13.67 -0.93 -7.88
C SER A 157 -13.48 -0.30 -9.28
N ALA A 158 -14.48 -0.48 -10.14
CA ALA A 158 -14.54 0.20 -11.43
C ALA A 158 -14.73 1.72 -11.31
N GLN A 159 -15.26 2.20 -10.19
CA GLN A 159 -15.48 3.64 -9.96
C GLN A 159 -14.17 4.43 -9.89
N SER A 160 -13.07 3.81 -9.51
CA SER A 160 -11.74 4.44 -9.44
C SER A 160 -10.90 4.25 -10.70
N ALA A 161 -11.49 3.81 -11.83
CA ALA A 161 -10.76 3.50 -13.07
C ALA A 161 -9.93 4.67 -13.64
N HIS A 162 -10.30 5.89 -13.30
CA HIS A 162 -9.61 7.13 -13.70
C HIS A 162 -8.50 7.56 -12.72
N VAL A 163 -8.32 6.84 -11.60
CA VAL A 163 -7.35 7.18 -10.56
C VAL A 163 -6.17 6.22 -10.60
N THR A 164 -4.97 6.75 -10.84
CA THR A 164 -3.73 5.99 -10.85
C THR A 164 -2.54 6.86 -10.43
N GLY A 165 -1.52 6.27 -9.84
CA GLY A 165 -0.31 6.97 -9.41
C GLY A 165 -0.52 7.89 -8.21
N ARG A 166 -1.50 7.62 -7.35
CA ARG A 166 -1.76 8.43 -6.15
C ARG A 166 -1.39 7.67 -4.89
N CYS A 167 -0.91 8.41 -3.90
CA CYS A 167 -0.73 7.92 -2.54
C CYS A 167 -1.77 8.61 -1.64
N PHE A 168 -2.66 7.82 -1.07
CA PHE A 168 -3.71 8.31 -0.17
C PHE A 168 -3.29 8.10 1.28
N GLU A 169 -3.39 9.15 2.10
CA GLU A 169 -3.35 9.03 3.54
C GLU A 169 -4.78 8.91 4.05
N ALA A 170 -5.06 7.87 4.84
CA ALA A 170 -6.41 7.58 5.35
C ALA A 170 -6.38 7.33 6.86
N LYS A 171 -7.19 8.07 7.60
CA LYS A 171 -7.33 7.97 9.05
C LYS A 171 -8.74 8.40 9.47
N GLY A 172 -9.46 7.55 10.20
CA GLY A 172 -10.80 7.89 10.65
C GLY A 172 -11.71 8.31 9.49
N GLY A 173 -12.29 9.50 9.57
CA GLY A 173 -13.09 10.11 8.51
C GLY A 173 -12.30 11.00 7.54
N GLU A 174 -10.97 11.04 7.66
CA GLU A 174 -10.10 11.92 6.89
C GLU A 174 -9.43 11.15 5.75
N LEU A 175 -9.39 11.77 4.58
CA LEU A 175 -8.70 11.26 3.40
C LEU A 175 -7.97 12.41 2.72
N SER A 176 -6.67 12.26 2.51
CA SER A 176 -5.85 13.22 1.77
C SER A 176 -4.97 12.51 0.73
N ILE A 177 -4.41 13.29 -0.20
CA ILE A 177 -3.44 12.81 -1.17
C ILE A 177 -2.08 13.36 -0.79
N ALA A 178 -1.09 12.47 -0.58
CA ALA A 178 0.29 12.87 -0.41
C ALA A 178 0.86 13.32 -1.77
N GLU A 179 1.31 14.57 -1.85
CA GLU A 179 1.82 15.15 -3.09
C GLU A 179 3.23 14.65 -3.46
N GLY A 180 3.94 14.09 -2.47
CA GLY A 180 5.29 13.55 -2.67
C GLY A 180 6.36 14.65 -2.71
N TRP A 181 7.55 14.25 -3.17
CA TRP A 181 8.69 15.14 -3.33
C TRP A 181 8.56 15.94 -4.62
N HIS A 182 8.75 17.24 -4.55
CA HIS A 182 8.80 18.14 -5.72
C HIS A 182 9.97 19.11 -5.58
N THR A 183 10.40 19.65 -6.71
CA THR A 183 11.48 20.65 -6.74
C THR A 183 11.01 21.92 -6.03
N GLY A 184 11.79 22.35 -5.05
CA GLY A 184 11.56 23.63 -4.36
C GLY A 184 11.95 24.83 -5.25
N ALA A 185 11.85 26.03 -4.66
CA ALA A 185 12.33 27.24 -5.32
C ALA A 185 13.84 27.16 -5.60
N LEU A 186 14.27 27.81 -6.70
CA LEU A 186 15.70 28.00 -6.96
C LEU A 186 16.30 28.86 -5.85
N VAL A 187 17.43 28.43 -5.32
CA VAL A 187 18.18 29.12 -4.23
C VAL A 187 19.30 29.93 -4.88
#